data_01e1ee7d82c5d459734dc4f36fb9a49a
#
_entry.id   01e1ee7d82c5d459734dc4f36fb9a49a
#
_cell.length_a   1.000
_cell.length_b   1.000
_cell.length_c   1.000
_cell.angle_alpha   90.00
_cell.angle_beta   90.00
_cell.angle_gamma   90.00
#
_symmetry.space_group_name_H-M   'P 1'
#
loop_
_entity.id
_entity.type
_entity.pdbx_description
1 polymer ?
#
loop_
_entity_poly.entity_id
_entity_poly.type
_entity_poly.pdbx_seq_one_letter_code
_entity_poly.pdbx_strand_id
1 'polypeptide(L)'
;MEDIYIIISKYLLGTASPQEEMEIMEWRNADAGHEQEFQELCESWQIAHAGIHPVIPDKERVWEKIMSNLNLVKPVKMYTQRLLYRAVGIAAMLALALGFSLSLLVSEKEEVGLVSFTAPVGQKAEVSLPDGTKVWLNSGSTLTYSTDYAKDCRSVKLNGQAFFDVVQDSKRQFDVSVGDVKVLVHGTAFDVNGYGDHSELEVVLLRGHVTVVSALTDKLLADMKPNQKVIIPFHEMEKCKLEACDAEVESVWRLGKLKIENENLQEIVQKMERWYGIKIQLHDVPENKR
;
A
#
# COMPACT_ATOMS: atom_id res chain seq x y z
N MET A 1 28.28 16.61 -11.22
CA MET A 1 29.22 16.94 -10.12
C MET A 1 28.68 16.23 -8.91
N GLU A 2 29.40 15.22 -8.42
CA GLU A 2 29.07 14.66 -7.09
C GLU A 2 29.24 15.80 -6.08
N ASP A 3 28.37 15.81 -5.08
CA ASP A 3 28.39 16.81 -4.03
C ASP A 3 29.70 16.65 -3.25
N ILE A 4 30.52 17.69 -3.18
CA ILE A 4 31.86 17.66 -2.52
C ILE A 4 31.79 17.11 -1.09
N TYR A 5 30.67 17.31 -0.41
CA TYR A 5 30.45 16.80 0.95
C TYR A 5 30.35 15.27 1.02
N ILE A 6 29.91 14.62 -0.06
CA ILE A 6 29.93 13.15 -0.16
C ILE A 6 31.37 12.66 -0.25
N ILE A 7 32.20 13.34 -1.03
CA ILE A 7 33.63 13.00 -1.19
C ILE A 7 34.39 13.23 0.13
N ILE A 8 34.13 14.34 0.83
CA ILE A 8 34.68 14.61 2.17
C ILE A 8 34.25 13.52 3.17
N SER A 9 33.03 13.07 3.14
CA SER A 9 32.56 11.99 4.02
C SER A 9 33.30 10.67 3.77
N LYS A 10 33.55 10.32 2.51
CA LYS A 10 34.37 9.14 2.15
C LYS A 10 35.82 9.27 2.64
N TYR A 11 36.39 10.47 2.56
CA TYR A 11 37.73 10.76 3.06
C TYR A 11 37.81 10.55 4.58
N LEU A 12 36.86 11.09 5.33
CA LEU A 12 36.81 10.94 6.79
C LEU A 12 36.59 9.49 7.24
N LEU A 13 35.92 8.68 6.38
CA LEU A 13 35.75 7.23 6.59
C LEU A 13 36.94 6.39 6.14
N GLY A 14 37.97 7.00 5.49
CA GLY A 14 39.13 6.29 4.96
C GLY A 14 38.82 5.44 3.73
N THR A 15 37.75 5.75 2.98
CA THR A 15 37.29 5.02 1.80
C THR A 15 37.38 5.82 0.51
N ALA A 16 37.97 7.02 0.55
CA ALA A 16 38.17 7.87 -0.62
C ALA A 16 39.22 7.29 -1.57
N SER A 17 38.96 7.41 -2.87
CA SER A 17 39.93 7.05 -3.90
C SER A 17 40.99 8.15 -4.09
N PRO A 18 42.17 7.86 -4.67
CA PRO A 18 43.21 8.88 -4.94
C PRO A 18 42.75 10.04 -5.80
N GLN A 19 41.72 9.82 -6.68
CA GLN A 19 41.14 10.89 -7.49
C GLN A 19 40.23 11.80 -6.65
N GLU A 20 39.44 11.23 -5.76
CA GLU A 20 38.59 11.97 -4.84
C GLU A 20 39.42 12.77 -3.82
N GLU A 21 40.57 12.25 -3.38
CA GLU A 21 41.49 13.00 -2.52
C GLU A 21 42.08 14.23 -3.21
N MET A 22 42.40 14.11 -4.50
CA MET A 22 42.86 15.25 -5.31
C MET A 22 41.77 16.30 -5.45
N GLU A 23 40.53 15.88 -5.68
CA GLU A 23 39.37 16.78 -5.83
C GLU A 23 39.07 17.55 -4.52
N ILE A 24 39.27 16.92 -3.37
CA ILE A 24 39.21 17.60 -2.07
C ILE A 24 40.33 18.64 -1.95
N MET A 25 41.58 18.31 -2.35
CA MET A 25 42.68 19.25 -2.30
C MET A 25 42.48 20.47 -3.21
N GLU A 26 41.96 20.26 -4.41
CA GLU A 26 41.61 21.34 -5.33
C GLU A 26 40.52 22.24 -4.75
N TRP A 27 39.48 21.66 -4.21
CA TRP A 27 38.39 22.40 -3.57
C TRP A 27 38.87 23.22 -2.36
N ARG A 28 39.71 22.65 -1.49
CA ARG A 28 40.31 23.36 -0.34
C ARG A 28 41.18 24.54 -0.75
N ASN A 29 41.92 24.41 -1.86
CA ASN A 29 42.81 25.47 -2.37
C ASN A 29 42.06 26.54 -3.21
N ALA A 30 40.81 26.29 -3.59
CA ALA A 30 40.05 27.21 -4.42
C ALA A 30 39.56 28.46 -3.68
N ASP A 31 39.29 28.33 -2.36
CA ASP A 31 38.85 29.43 -1.50
C ASP A 31 39.36 29.23 -0.06
N ALA A 32 39.79 30.31 0.60
CA ALA A 32 40.24 30.27 2.00
C ALA A 32 39.11 29.84 2.98
N GLY A 33 37.85 30.06 2.61
CA GLY A 33 36.66 29.60 3.36
C GLY A 33 36.51 28.09 3.37
N HIS A 34 36.87 27.42 2.25
CA HIS A 34 36.75 25.97 2.10
C HIS A 34 37.70 25.21 3.03
N GLU A 35 38.91 25.76 3.27
CA GLU A 35 39.85 25.18 4.21
C GLU A 35 39.32 25.24 5.65
N GLN A 36 38.69 26.35 6.01
CA GLN A 36 38.11 26.49 7.36
C GLN A 36 36.92 25.53 7.52
N GLU A 37 36.05 25.43 6.52
CA GLU A 37 34.90 24.52 6.52
C GLU A 37 35.36 23.05 6.60
N PHE A 38 36.41 22.68 5.87
CA PHE A 38 36.98 21.33 5.96
C PHE A 38 37.48 21.00 7.35
N GLN A 39 38.17 21.96 8.03
CA GLN A 39 38.63 21.76 9.38
C GLN A 39 37.50 21.62 10.39
N GLU A 40 36.45 22.42 10.28
CA GLU A 40 35.24 22.30 11.13
C GLU A 40 34.57 20.94 10.99
N LEU A 41 34.51 20.41 9.77
CA LEU A 41 33.99 19.05 9.52
C LEU A 41 34.87 17.96 10.14
N CYS A 42 36.20 18.09 10.02
CA CYS A 42 37.15 17.15 10.64
C CYS A 42 37.08 17.17 12.17
N GLU A 43 36.96 18.34 12.78
CA GLU A 43 36.80 18.48 14.23
C GLU A 43 35.47 17.87 14.71
N SER A 44 34.41 18.16 14.01
CA SER A 44 33.10 17.59 14.31
C SER A 44 33.08 16.06 14.21
N TRP A 45 33.78 15.52 13.21
CA TRP A 45 33.96 14.07 13.04
C TRP A 45 34.78 13.46 14.17
N GLN A 46 35.90 14.11 14.60
CA GLN A 46 36.70 13.63 15.70
C GLN A 46 35.93 13.64 17.04
N ILE A 47 35.14 14.67 17.29
CA ILE A 47 34.29 14.75 18.49
C ILE A 47 33.24 13.62 18.47
N ALA A 48 32.61 13.37 17.33
CA ALA A 48 31.62 12.31 17.18
C ALA A 48 32.22 10.91 17.40
N HIS A 49 33.49 10.69 17.03
CA HIS A 49 34.16 9.40 17.16
C HIS A 49 34.93 9.25 18.47
N ALA A 50 35.32 10.33 19.13
CA ALA A 50 36.02 10.29 20.42
C ALA A 50 35.16 9.71 21.58
N GLY A 51 33.85 9.66 21.40
CA GLY A 51 32.91 9.07 22.36
C GLY A 51 32.70 7.56 22.27
N ILE A 52 33.29 6.89 21.26
CA ILE A 52 33.05 5.46 21.00
C ILE A 52 34.36 4.68 21.10
N HIS A 53 35.02 4.74 22.25
CA HIS A 53 35.87 3.65 22.64
C HIS A 53 35.04 2.71 23.54
N PRO A 54 34.64 1.52 23.08
CA PRO A 54 34.13 0.53 24.00
C PRO A 54 35.26 0.22 24.98
N VAL A 55 35.10 0.64 26.21
CA VAL A 55 35.93 0.11 27.32
C VAL A 55 35.60 -1.37 27.36
N ILE A 56 36.37 -2.19 26.65
CA ILE A 56 36.30 -3.65 26.76
C ILE A 56 36.79 -3.96 28.18
N PRO A 57 35.89 -4.31 29.11
CA PRO A 57 36.31 -4.65 30.44
C PRO A 57 37.16 -5.92 30.32
N ASP A 58 38.35 -5.90 30.97
CA ASP A 58 39.21 -7.06 31.07
C ASP A 58 38.40 -8.22 31.66
N LYS A 59 38.02 -9.15 30.81
CA LYS A 59 37.15 -10.29 31.12
C LYS A 59 37.73 -11.14 32.25
N GLU A 60 39.06 -11.26 32.32
CA GLU A 60 39.73 -12.07 33.31
C GLU A 60 39.64 -11.41 34.69
N ARG A 61 39.83 -10.11 34.77
CA ARG A 61 39.74 -9.34 36.01
C ARG A 61 38.33 -9.26 36.58
N VAL A 62 37.34 -9.16 35.71
CA VAL A 62 35.93 -9.21 36.12
C VAL A 62 35.56 -10.63 36.56
N TRP A 63 36.10 -11.65 35.90
CA TRP A 63 35.83 -13.06 36.21
C TRP A 63 36.47 -13.46 37.53
N GLU A 64 37.71 -13.07 37.81
CA GLU A 64 38.35 -13.28 39.10
C GLU A 64 37.61 -12.61 40.27
N LYS A 65 37.11 -11.39 40.05
CA LYS A 65 36.33 -10.67 41.07
C LYS A 65 34.97 -11.29 41.33
N ILE A 66 34.35 -11.88 40.32
CA ILE A 66 33.10 -12.67 40.46
C ILE A 66 33.39 -13.99 41.18
N MET A 67 34.46 -14.69 40.82
CA MET A 67 34.84 -15.98 41.43
C MET A 67 35.28 -15.82 42.88
N SER A 68 35.97 -14.75 43.25
CA SER A 68 36.39 -14.49 44.64
C SER A 68 35.21 -14.20 45.56
N ASN A 69 34.12 -13.66 45.02
CA ASN A 69 32.89 -13.40 45.78
C ASN A 69 31.92 -14.60 45.84
N LEU A 70 32.15 -15.64 45.02
CA LEU A 70 31.29 -16.84 44.94
C LEU A 70 31.76 -17.99 45.87
N ASN A 71 32.76 -17.77 46.73
CA ASN A 71 33.34 -18.79 47.59
C ASN A 71 32.47 -19.22 48.77
N LEU A 72 31.14 -19.22 48.60
CA LEU A 72 30.17 -19.70 49.63
C LEU A 72 29.36 -20.93 49.22
N VAL A 73 29.81 -21.71 48.24
CA VAL A 73 29.12 -22.94 47.92
C VAL A 73 29.95 -24.14 48.39
N LYS A 74 29.57 -24.72 49.51
CA LYS A 74 30.09 -26.03 49.99
C LYS A 74 29.91 -27.08 48.89
N PRO A 75 30.91 -27.96 48.60
CA PRO A 75 30.78 -28.98 47.58
C PRO A 75 29.64 -29.93 47.91
N VAL A 76 28.60 -29.84 47.12
CA VAL A 76 27.48 -30.81 47.16
C VAL A 76 27.97 -32.10 46.51
N LYS A 77 27.75 -33.24 47.20
CA LYS A 77 28.22 -34.58 46.80
C LYS A 77 27.85 -34.90 45.36
N MET A 78 28.82 -35.38 44.58
CA MET A 78 28.79 -35.60 43.10
C MET A 78 27.65 -36.49 42.56
N TYR A 79 26.87 -37.13 43.37
CA TYR A 79 25.75 -37.97 42.90
C TYR A 79 24.50 -37.18 42.42
N THR A 80 24.37 -35.95 42.93
CA THR A 80 23.23 -35.07 42.55
C THR A 80 23.55 -34.24 41.30
N GLN A 81 24.82 -34.03 40.95
CA GLN A 81 25.18 -33.21 39.78
C GLN A 81 24.73 -33.81 38.44
N ARG A 82 24.86 -35.14 38.26
CA ARG A 82 24.38 -35.77 37.00
C ARG A 82 22.86 -35.72 36.83
N LEU A 83 22.13 -35.77 37.93
CA LEU A 83 20.67 -35.65 37.91
C LEU A 83 20.27 -34.19 37.67
N LEU A 84 20.98 -33.23 38.29
CA LEU A 84 20.79 -31.79 38.07
C LEU A 84 21.07 -31.37 36.59
N TYR A 85 22.19 -31.83 36.02
CA TYR A 85 22.48 -31.53 34.59
C TYR A 85 21.46 -32.13 33.65
N ARG A 86 20.90 -33.34 33.96
CA ARG A 86 19.82 -33.92 33.14
C ARG A 86 18.53 -33.12 33.31
N ALA A 87 18.18 -32.70 34.54
CA ALA A 87 17.02 -31.89 34.79
C ALA A 87 17.12 -30.49 34.15
N VAL A 88 18.29 -29.83 34.22
CA VAL A 88 18.55 -28.56 33.56
C VAL A 88 18.51 -28.72 32.05
N GLY A 89 19.07 -29.80 31.50
CA GLY A 89 19.01 -30.07 30.05
C GLY A 89 17.57 -30.27 29.53
N ILE A 90 16.75 -31.01 30.30
CA ILE A 90 15.31 -31.22 29.98
C ILE A 90 14.56 -29.88 30.11
N ALA A 91 14.80 -29.11 31.17
CA ALA A 91 14.18 -27.81 31.37
C ALA A 91 14.56 -26.81 30.25
N ALA A 92 15.83 -26.80 29.81
CA ALA A 92 16.27 -25.98 28.71
C ALA A 92 15.63 -26.40 27.37
N MET A 93 15.51 -27.69 27.10
CA MET A 93 14.80 -28.17 25.89
C MET A 93 13.32 -27.85 25.93
N LEU A 94 12.65 -27.98 27.10
CA LEU A 94 11.26 -27.58 27.24
C LEU A 94 11.06 -26.08 27.08
N ALA A 95 11.97 -25.27 27.64
CA ALA A 95 11.94 -23.81 27.46
C ALA A 95 12.15 -23.38 25.99
N LEU A 96 13.08 -24.05 25.28
CA LEU A 96 13.29 -23.83 23.85
C LEU A 96 12.09 -24.29 23.01
N ALA A 97 11.52 -25.45 23.33
CA ALA A 97 10.32 -25.96 22.66
C ALA A 97 9.09 -25.05 22.92
N LEU A 98 8.95 -24.57 24.16
CA LEU A 98 7.89 -23.63 24.54
C LEU A 98 8.09 -22.26 23.85
N GLY A 99 9.32 -21.74 23.84
CA GLY A 99 9.69 -20.49 23.15
C GLY A 99 9.48 -20.59 21.64
N PHE A 100 9.84 -21.71 21.03
CA PHE A 100 9.59 -21.98 19.62
C PHE A 100 8.09 -22.15 19.33
N SER A 101 7.36 -22.86 20.18
CA SER A 101 5.90 -22.99 20.08
C SER A 101 5.19 -21.64 20.26
N LEU A 102 5.63 -20.82 21.22
CA LEU A 102 5.10 -19.46 21.41
C LEU A 102 5.43 -18.55 20.22
N SER A 103 6.63 -18.67 19.63
CA SER A 103 7.03 -17.93 18.42
C SER A 103 6.17 -18.31 17.21
N LEU A 104 5.74 -19.57 17.10
CA LEU A 104 4.80 -20.00 16.05
C LEU A 104 3.36 -19.52 16.31
N LEU A 105 2.99 -19.29 17.58
CA LEU A 105 1.67 -18.79 17.98
C LEU A 105 1.59 -17.24 17.91
N VAL A 106 2.71 -16.55 18.15
CA VAL A 106 2.89 -15.12 17.90
C VAL A 106 3.34 -14.96 16.46
N SER A 107 2.56 -15.49 15.52
CA SER A 107 2.61 -14.99 14.16
C SER A 107 2.13 -13.55 14.27
N GLU A 108 3.04 -12.59 14.13
CA GLU A 108 2.67 -11.18 14.02
C GLU A 108 1.58 -11.13 12.96
N LYS A 109 0.34 -10.85 13.38
CA LYS A 109 -0.66 -10.36 12.45
C LYS A 109 -0.06 -9.04 11.95
N GLU A 110 0.57 -9.07 10.77
CA GLU A 110 0.87 -7.84 10.05
C GLU A 110 -0.41 -7.01 10.14
N GLU A 111 -0.34 -5.85 10.74
CA GLU A 111 -1.47 -4.93 10.74
C GLU A 111 -1.77 -4.64 9.27
N VAL A 112 -2.92 -5.16 8.83
CA VAL A 112 -3.36 -5.00 7.46
C VAL A 112 -3.71 -3.53 7.28
N GLY A 113 -2.77 -2.77 6.72
CA GLY A 113 -2.97 -1.37 6.37
C GLY A 113 -3.91 -1.24 5.18
N LEU A 114 -4.52 -0.06 5.01
CA LEU A 114 -5.31 0.30 3.83
C LEU A 114 -4.54 1.33 3.00
N VAL A 115 -4.47 1.10 1.71
CA VAL A 115 -3.96 2.05 0.70
C VAL A 115 -5.14 2.65 -0.02
N SER A 116 -5.22 3.98 -0.10
CA SER A 116 -6.31 4.69 -0.73
C SER A 116 -5.80 5.67 -1.78
N PHE A 117 -6.41 5.65 -2.97
CA PHE A 117 -6.17 6.59 -4.07
C PHE A 117 -7.44 7.37 -4.34
N THR A 118 -7.35 8.69 -4.35
CA THR A 118 -8.48 9.56 -4.63
C THR A 118 -8.15 10.46 -5.82
N ALA A 119 -9.03 10.46 -6.81
CA ALA A 119 -9.04 11.46 -7.87
C ALA A 119 -9.81 12.71 -7.35
N PRO A 120 -9.18 13.87 -7.24
CA PRO A 120 -9.89 15.09 -6.82
C PRO A 120 -11.03 15.44 -7.77
N VAL A 121 -12.01 16.19 -7.27
CA VAL A 121 -13.12 16.69 -8.11
C VAL A 121 -12.57 17.54 -9.26
N GLY A 122 -13.04 17.31 -10.47
CA GLY A 122 -12.55 17.94 -11.70
C GLY A 122 -11.30 17.28 -12.30
N GLN A 123 -10.76 16.23 -11.67
CA GLN A 123 -9.55 15.53 -12.13
C GLN A 123 -9.81 14.03 -12.29
N LYS A 124 -8.94 13.40 -13.06
CA LYS A 124 -8.89 11.94 -13.22
C LYS A 124 -7.52 11.44 -12.79
N ALA A 125 -7.45 10.19 -12.35
CA ALA A 125 -6.19 9.55 -11.98
C ALA A 125 -6.08 8.18 -12.64
N GLU A 126 -4.86 7.80 -13.00
CA GLU A 126 -4.53 6.43 -13.40
C GLU A 126 -3.69 5.79 -12.29
N VAL A 127 -4.08 4.59 -11.88
CA VAL A 127 -3.43 3.82 -10.83
C VAL A 127 -3.06 2.46 -11.38
N SER A 128 -1.82 2.03 -11.16
CA SER A 128 -1.42 0.64 -11.41
C SER A 128 -1.37 -0.11 -10.09
N LEU A 129 -2.16 -1.17 -9.98
CA LEU A 129 -2.20 -2.03 -8.81
C LEU A 129 -0.98 -2.98 -8.77
N PRO A 130 -0.64 -3.58 -7.62
CA PRO A 130 0.52 -4.45 -7.47
C PRO A 130 0.52 -5.70 -8.36
N ASP A 131 -0.66 -6.15 -8.84
CA ASP A 131 -0.81 -7.27 -9.78
C ASP A 131 -0.66 -6.86 -11.26
N GLY A 132 -0.41 -5.57 -11.54
CA GLY A 132 -0.32 -4.99 -12.87
C GLY A 132 -1.65 -4.54 -13.46
N THR A 133 -2.76 -4.71 -12.76
CA THR A 133 -4.08 -4.19 -13.14
C THR A 133 -4.04 -2.67 -13.24
N LYS A 134 -4.58 -2.12 -14.30
CA LYS A 134 -4.71 -0.66 -14.50
C LYS A 134 -6.12 -0.21 -14.15
N VAL A 135 -6.18 0.89 -13.42
CA VAL A 135 -7.45 1.50 -12.97
C VAL A 135 -7.44 2.98 -13.31
N TRP A 136 -8.44 3.43 -14.06
CA TRP A 136 -8.67 4.84 -14.28
C TRP A 136 -9.80 5.29 -13.35
N LEU A 137 -9.50 6.23 -12.48
CA LEU A 137 -10.46 6.84 -11.57
C LEU A 137 -11.04 8.11 -12.19
N ASN A 138 -12.36 8.20 -12.24
CA ASN A 138 -13.04 9.41 -12.65
C ASN A 138 -13.06 10.43 -11.49
N SER A 139 -13.47 11.64 -11.80
CA SER A 139 -13.53 12.79 -10.89
C SER A 139 -14.28 12.47 -9.60
N GLY A 140 -13.67 12.78 -8.45
CA GLY A 140 -14.25 12.56 -7.12
C GLY A 140 -14.29 11.10 -6.67
N SER A 141 -13.63 10.18 -7.40
CA SER A 141 -13.62 8.75 -7.08
C SER A 141 -12.49 8.38 -6.14
N THR A 142 -12.74 7.37 -5.30
CA THR A 142 -11.77 6.80 -4.37
C THR A 142 -11.71 5.29 -4.52
N LEU A 143 -10.49 4.77 -4.70
CA LEU A 143 -10.17 3.35 -4.72
C LEU A 143 -9.37 3.00 -3.47
N THR A 144 -9.77 1.96 -2.75
CA THR A 144 -9.08 1.49 -1.55
C THR A 144 -8.81 0.00 -1.64
N TYR A 145 -7.61 -0.44 -1.25
CA TYR A 145 -7.27 -1.85 -1.14
C TYR A 145 -6.35 -2.08 0.08
N SER A 146 -6.24 -3.32 0.49
CA SER A 146 -5.40 -3.74 1.61
C SER A 146 -3.93 -3.85 1.23
N THR A 147 -3.00 -3.64 2.19
CA THR A 147 -1.55 -3.84 1.99
C THR A 147 -1.16 -5.28 1.69
N ASP A 148 -2.03 -6.24 2.00
CA ASP A 148 -1.88 -7.66 1.62
C ASP A 148 -2.52 -8.01 0.27
N TYR A 149 -2.98 -6.98 -0.48
CA TYR A 149 -3.46 -7.13 -1.85
C TYR A 149 -2.50 -7.97 -2.69
N ALA A 150 -3.05 -8.87 -3.50
CA ALA A 150 -2.33 -9.81 -4.37
C ALA A 150 -1.52 -10.90 -3.65
N LYS A 151 -1.52 -11.02 -2.32
CA LYS A 151 -1.03 -12.21 -1.62
C LYS A 151 -2.04 -13.37 -1.86
N ASP A 152 -3.22 -13.28 -1.29
CA ASP A 152 -4.26 -14.31 -1.35
C ASP A 152 -5.50 -13.88 -2.14
N CYS A 153 -5.83 -12.60 -2.13
CA CYS A 153 -6.98 -12.03 -2.81
C CYS A 153 -6.63 -10.74 -3.56
N ARG A 154 -7.42 -10.41 -4.59
CA ARG A 154 -7.29 -9.18 -5.37
C ARG A 154 -8.57 -8.36 -5.19
N SER A 155 -8.80 -7.88 -3.95
CA SER A 155 -10.02 -7.16 -3.59
C SER A 155 -9.77 -5.68 -3.46
N VAL A 156 -10.62 -4.88 -4.07
CA VAL A 156 -10.61 -3.42 -3.99
C VAL A 156 -12.00 -2.91 -3.61
N LYS A 157 -12.06 -1.75 -2.95
CA LYS A 157 -13.29 -1.03 -2.67
C LYS A 157 -13.31 0.25 -3.49
N LEU A 158 -14.38 0.48 -4.20
CA LEU A 158 -14.60 1.68 -5.01
C LEU A 158 -15.73 2.52 -4.41
N ASN A 159 -15.52 3.82 -4.36
CA ASN A 159 -16.57 4.84 -4.19
C ASN A 159 -16.41 5.83 -5.33
N GLY A 160 -17.41 5.94 -6.21
CA GLY A 160 -17.35 6.74 -7.42
C GLY A 160 -17.32 5.91 -8.69
N GLN A 161 -16.66 6.41 -9.73
CA GLN A 161 -16.55 5.73 -11.02
C GLN A 161 -15.11 5.36 -11.34
N ALA A 162 -14.90 4.12 -11.80
CA ALA A 162 -13.61 3.66 -12.27
C ALA A 162 -13.75 2.69 -13.45
N PHE A 163 -12.80 2.78 -14.37
CA PHE A 163 -12.58 1.79 -15.41
C PHE A 163 -11.41 0.90 -14.99
N PHE A 164 -11.60 -0.41 -15.11
CA PHE A 164 -10.63 -1.43 -14.77
C PHE A 164 -10.19 -2.17 -16.01
N ASP A 165 -8.89 -2.31 -16.22
CA ASP A 165 -8.29 -3.28 -17.15
C ASP A 165 -7.50 -4.29 -16.33
N VAL A 166 -8.21 -5.36 -15.95
CA VAL A 166 -7.73 -6.35 -15.00
C VAL A 166 -6.84 -7.37 -15.69
N VAL A 167 -5.65 -7.59 -15.12
CA VAL A 167 -4.73 -8.64 -15.57
C VAL A 167 -5.37 -10.00 -15.38
N GLN A 168 -5.28 -10.84 -16.42
CA GLN A 168 -5.84 -12.19 -16.41
C GLN A 168 -5.12 -13.07 -15.39
N ASP A 169 -5.88 -13.61 -14.45
CA ASP A 169 -5.43 -14.62 -13.48
C ASP A 169 -6.57 -15.57 -13.18
N SER A 170 -6.50 -16.78 -13.70
CA SER A 170 -7.54 -17.80 -13.53
C SER A 170 -7.58 -18.42 -12.13
N LYS A 171 -6.52 -18.21 -11.33
CA LYS A 171 -6.40 -18.80 -9.99
C LYS A 171 -6.90 -17.87 -8.91
N ARG A 172 -6.74 -16.54 -9.08
CA ARG A 172 -7.14 -15.54 -8.12
C ARG A 172 -8.15 -14.60 -8.75
N GLN A 173 -9.33 -14.63 -8.21
CA GLN A 173 -10.41 -13.72 -8.59
C GLN A 173 -10.04 -12.27 -8.25
N PHE A 174 -10.50 -11.32 -9.04
CA PHE A 174 -10.44 -9.89 -8.74
C PHE A 174 -11.84 -9.42 -8.37
N ASP A 175 -11.95 -8.75 -7.21
CA ASP A 175 -13.21 -8.32 -6.64
C ASP A 175 -13.26 -6.80 -6.54
N VAL A 176 -14.31 -6.17 -7.06
CA VAL A 176 -14.61 -4.75 -6.81
C VAL A 176 -15.85 -4.66 -5.93
N SER A 177 -15.71 -4.11 -4.73
CA SER A 177 -16.81 -3.86 -3.81
C SER A 177 -17.30 -2.41 -3.94
N VAL A 178 -18.61 -2.24 -4.17
CA VAL A 178 -19.28 -0.93 -4.23
C VAL A 178 -20.55 -1.02 -3.38
N GLY A 179 -20.54 -0.40 -2.20
CA GLY A 179 -21.61 -0.59 -1.22
C GLY A 179 -21.80 -2.07 -0.91
N ASP A 180 -23.03 -2.55 -1.12
CA ASP A 180 -23.46 -3.93 -0.87
C ASP A 180 -23.40 -4.82 -2.12
N VAL A 181 -22.70 -4.39 -3.17
CA VAL A 181 -22.53 -5.14 -4.43
C VAL A 181 -21.06 -5.49 -4.63
N LYS A 182 -20.78 -6.70 -5.10
CA LYS A 182 -19.46 -7.16 -5.54
C LYS A 182 -19.48 -7.48 -7.03
N VAL A 183 -18.47 -7.00 -7.73
CA VAL A 183 -18.19 -7.28 -9.14
C VAL A 183 -16.99 -8.21 -9.20
N LEU A 184 -17.16 -9.41 -9.73
CA LEU A 184 -16.21 -10.51 -9.69
C LEU A 184 -15.70 -10.80 -11.10
N VAL A 185 -14.36 -10.82 -11.28
CA VAL A 185 -13.72 -11.04 -12.59
C VAL A 185 -12.43 -11.84 -12.48
N HIS A 186 -11.93 -12.36 -13.60
CA HIS A 186 -10.64 -13.08 -13.69
C HIS A 186 -9.65 -12.49 -14.71
N GLY A 187 -10.05 -11.46 -15.46
CA GLY A 187 -9.22 -10.86 -16.50
C GLY A 187 -10.10 -10.14 -17.52
N THR A 188 -10.54 -8.95 -17.18
CA THR A 188 -11.70 -8.29 -17.75
C THR A 188 -11.46 -6.80 -17.86
N ALA A 189 -11.95 -6.18 -18.93
CA ALA A 189 -12.00 -4.72 -19.05
C ALA A 189 -13.45 -4.26 -18.88
N PHE A 190 -13.73 -3.43 -17.87
CA PHE A 190 -15.07 -3.02 -17.50
C PHE A 190 -15.08 -1.66 -16.78
N ASP A 191 -16.21 -0.99 -16.83
CA ASP A 191 -16.48 0.27 -16.10
C ASP A 191 -17.46 0.01 -14.97
N VAL A 192 -17.25 0.68 -13.85
CA VAL A 192 -18.14 0.66 -12.68
C VAL A 192 -18.45 2.08 -12.27
N ASN A 193 -19.70 2.46 -12.28
CA ASN A 193 -20.19 3.78 -11.86
C ASN A 193 -21.11 3.63 -10.64
N GLY A 194 -20.56 3.89 -9.46
CA GLY A 194 -21.26 3.74 -8.17
C GLY A 194 -20.93 4.89 -7.22
N TYR A 195 -21.28 6.13 -7.63
CA TYR A 195 -21.20 7.27 -6.72
C TYR A 195 -22.27 7.16 -5.63
N GLY A 196 -21.89 7.48 -4.39
CA GLY A 196 -22.78 7.38 -3.24
C GLY A 196 -23.98 8.35 -3.25
N ASP A 197 -23.98 9.35 -4.12
CA ASP A 197 -25.06 10.28 -4.38
C ASP A 197 -26.01 9.83 -5.51
N HIS A 198 -25.68 8.70 -6.18
CA HIS A 198 -26.57 8.06 -7.15
C HIS A 198 -27.50 7.05 -6.46
N SER A 199 -28.66 6.83 -7.02
CA SER A 199 -29.61 5.81 -6.58
C SER A 199 -29.25 4.40 -7.08
N GLU A 200 -28.36 4.32 -8.06
CA GLU A 200 -28.07 3.10 -8.83
C GLU A 200 -26.57 2.92 -9.03
N LEU A 201 -26.16 1.66 -9.09
CA LEU A 201 -24.86 1.22 -9.55
C LEU A 201 -24.97 0.78 -11.02
N GLU A 202 -24.09 1.26 -11.87
CA GLU A 202 -23.95 0.80 -13.24
C GLU A 202 -22.63 0.03 -13.42
N VAL A 203 -22.69 -1.12 -14.08
CA VAL A 203 -21.50 -1.87 -14.51
C VAL A 203 -21.60 -2.12 -16.00
N VAL A 204 -20.55 -1.77 -16.74
CA VAL A 204 -20.48 -1.93 -18.19
C VAL A 204 -19.31 -2.84 -18.54
N LEU A 205 -19.56 -3.88 -19.32
CA LEU A 205 -18.55 -4.84 -19.70
C LEU A 205 -18.05 -4.61 -21.13
N LEU A 206 -16.75 -4.31 -21.24
CA LEU A 206 -16.08 -4.10 -22.52
C LEU A 206 -15.51 -5.41 -23.09
N ARG A 207 -14.74 -6.15 -22.28
CA ARG A 207 -14.06 -7.39 -22.68
C ARG A 207 -13.98 -8.36 -21.51
N GLY A 208 -14.16 -9.64 -21.79
CA GLY A 208 -14.05 -10.72 -20.80
C GLY A 208 -15.41 -11.16 -20.26
N HIS A 209 -15.49 -11.38 -18.96
CA HIS A 209 -16.68 -11.87 -18.29
C HIS A 209 -16.79 -11.23 -16.90
N VAL A 210 -17.98 -10.82 -16.51
CA VAL A 210 -18.30 -10.21 -15.21
C VAL A 210 -19.44 -10.96 -14.55
N THR A 211 -19.23 -11.33 -13.29
CA THR A 211 -20.30 -11.81 -12.41
C THR A 211 -20.56 -10.77 -11.33
N VAL A 212 -21.81 -10.35 -11.17
CA VAL A 212 -22.22 -9.39 -10.14
C VAL A 212 -23.05 -10.10 -9.09
N VAL A 213 -22.68 -9.94 -7.83
CA VAL A 213 -23.36 -10.59 -6.69
C VAL A 213 -23.68 -9.57 -5.59
N SER A 214 -24.68 -9.88 -4.77
CA SER A 214 -24.91 -9.15 -3.53
C SER A 214 -23.83 -9.48 -2.50
N ALA A 215 -23.19 -8.47 -1.92
CA ALA A 215 -22.19 -8.68 -0.87
C ALA A 215 -22.80 -9.18 0.46
N LEU A 216 -24.12 -9.00 0.64
CA LEU A 216 -24.83 -9.40 1.86
C LEU A 216 -25.30 -10.86 1.83
N THR A 217 -25.67 -11.36 0.63
CA THR A 217 -26.34 -12.67 0.49
C THR A 217 -25.63 -13.62 -0.46
N ASP A 218 -24.54 -13.16 -1.12
CA ASP A 218 -23.85 -13.84 -2.22
C ASP A 218 -24.77 -14.24 -3.40
N LYS A 219 -25.99 -13.69 -3.43
CA LYS A 219 -26.96 -13.95 -4.51
C LYS A 219 -26.46 -13.35 -5.82
N LEU A 220 -26.52 -14.14 -6.89
CA LEU A 220 -26.23 -13.67 -8.24
C LEU A 220 -27.26 -12.60 -8.65
N LEU A 221 -26.76 -11.42 -9.05
CA LEU A 221 -27.54 -10.32 -9.58
C LEU A 221 -27.47 -10.29 -11.11
N ALA A 222 -26.26 -10.44 -11.68
CA ALA A 222 -26.06 -10.46 -13.12
C ALA A 222 -24.86 -11.32 -13.51
N ASP A 223 -24.95 -11.91 -14.70
CA ASP A 223 -23.85 -12.60 -15.40
C ASP A 223 -23.71 -11.97 -16.78
N MET A 224 -22.58 -11.29 -17.05
CA MET A 224 -22.47 -10.35 -18.15
C MET A 224 -21.51 -10.83 -19.23
N LYS A 225 -21.87 -10.53 -20.47
CA LYS A 225 -21.06 -10.68 -21.67
C LYS A 225 -20.64 -9.30 -22.21
N PRO A 226 -19.59 -9.23 -23.04
CA PRO A 226 -19.19 -7.97 -23.67
C PRO A 226 -20.34 -7.21 -24.34
N ASN A 227 -20.31 -5.88 -24.26
CA ASN A 227 -21.34 -4.97 -24.72
C ASN A 227 -22.68 -5.13 -23.99
N GLN A 228 -22.60 -5.45 -22.71
CA GLN A 228 -23.75 -5.40 -21.81
C GLN A 228 -23.49 -4.40 -20.67
N LYS A 229 -24.59 -3.78 -20.24
CA LYS A 229 -24.65 -2.93 -19.05
C LYS A 229 -25.67 -3.51 -18.07
N VAL A 230 -25.32 -3.55 -16.79
CA VAL A 230 -26.26 -3.82 -15.71
C VAL A 230 -26.47 -2.58 -14.86
N ILE A 231 -27.72 -2.28 -14.57
CA ILE A 231 -28.15 -1.18 -13.68
C ILE A 231 -28.78 -1.82 -12.46
N ILE A 232 -28.26 -1.48 -11.28
CA ILE A 232 -28.63 -2.10 -10.00
C ILE A 232 -29.03 -0.99 -9.02
N PRO A 233 -30.34 -0.84 -8.72
CA PRO A 233 -30.79 0.09 -7.68
C PRO A 233 -30.26 -0.31 -6.31
N PHE A 234 -29.59 0.60 -5.57
CA PHE A 234 -28.99 0.30 -4.28
C PHE A 234 -29.98 -0.19 -3.21
N HIS A 235 -31.22 0.29 -3.25
CA HIS A 235 -32.24 -0.10 -2.27
C HIS A 235 -33.06 -1.32 -2.69
N GLU A 236 -33.03 -1.71 -3.98
CA GLU A 236 -33.83 -2.78 -4.54
C GLU A 236 -32.99 -3.60 -5.53
N MET A 237 -31.85 -4.13 -5.09
CA MET A 237 -30.87 -4.84 -5.95
C MET A 237 -31.47 -5.97 -6.77
N GLU A 238 -32.60 -6.54 -6.33
CA GLU A 238 -33.31 -7.59 -7.08
C GLU A 238 -33.98 -7.07 -8.36
N LYS A 239 -34.20 -5.76 -8.47
CA LYS A 239 -34.74 -5.11 -9.67
C LYS A 239 -33.66 -4.72 -10.68
N CYS A 240 -32.50 -5.39 -10.62
CA CYS A 240 -31.43 -5.14 -11.57
C CYS A 240 -31.88 -5.36 -13.02
N LYS A 241 -31.39 -4.52 -13.92
CA LYS A 241 -31.68 -4.59 -15.35
C LYS A 241 -30.41 -4.84 -16.13
N LEU A 242 -30.39 -5.90 -16.92
CA LEU A 242 -29.29 -6.20 -17.83
C LEU A 242 -29.75 -5.82 -19.26
N GLU A 243 -28.99 -4.97 -19.93
CA GLU A 243 -29.27 -4.48 -21.26
C GLU A 243 -28.06 -4.47 -22.17
N ALA A 244 -28.28 -4.49 -23.47
CA ALA A 244 -27.20 -4.33 -24.45
C ALA A 244 -26.81 -2.86 -24.55
N CYS A 245 -25.49 -2.58 -24.68
CA CYS A 245 -24.97 -1.24 -24.85
C CYS A 245 -23.75 -1.24 -25.78
N ASP A 246 -23.32 -0.06 -26.20
CA ASP A 246 -21.98 0.13 -26.77
C ASP A 246 -21.01 0.46 -25.62
N ALA A 247 -20.28 -0.56 -25.15
CA ALA A 247 -19.40 -0.43 -23.99
C ALA A 247 -18.27 0.59 -24.20
N GLU A 248 -17.79 0.80 -25.42
CA GLU A 248 -16.78 1.83 -25.73
C GLU A 248 -17.37 3.25 -25.54
N VAL A 249 -18.63 3.45 -25.97
CA VAL A 249 -19.34 4.72 -25.81
C VAL A 249 -19.66 4.99 -24.34
N GLU A 250 -20.06 3.97 -23.59
CA GLU A 250 -20.33 4.09 -22.15
C GLU A 250 -19.07 4.48 -21.36
N SER A 251 -17.92 3.91 -21.71
CA SER A 251 -16.65 4.16 -21.03
C SER A 251 -15.80 5.28 -21.66
N VAL A 252 -16.36 6.09 -22.56
CA VAL A 252 -15.65 7.13 -23.31
C VAL A 252 -15.06 8.24 -22.41
N TRP A 253 -15.55 8.38 -21.20
CA TRP A 253 -15.07 9.36 -20.23
C TRP A 253 -13.56 9.24 -19.93
N ARG A 254 -12.99 8.03 -19.97
CA ARG A 254 -11.56 7.77 -19.85
C ARG A 254 -10.73 8.47 -20.94
N LEU A 255 -11.34 8.69 -22.10
CA LEU A 255 -10.74 9.39 -23.24
C LEU A 255 -11.00 10.91 -23.23
N GLY A 256 -11.51 11.46 -22.13
CA GLY A 256 -11.77 12.88 -21.98
C GLY A 256 -13.06 13.37 -22.65
N LYS A 257 -14.01 12.48 -22.97
CA LYS A 257 -15.30 12.82 -23.57
C LYS A 257 -16.42 12.59 -22.57
N LEU A 258 -17.34 13.50 -22.47
CA LEU A 258 -18.52 13.42 -21.62
C LEU A 258 -19.70 12.92 -22.46
N LYS A 259 -20.26 11.75 -22.08
CA LYS A 259 -21.50 11.24 -22.66
C LYS A 259 -22.69 11.82 -21.90
N ILE A 260 -23.67 12.36 -22.64
CA ILE A 260 -24.97 12.82 -22.13
C ILE A 260 -26.02 12.16 -23.01
N GLU A 261 -26.87 11.32 -22.43
CA GLU A 261 -27.92 10.60 -23.17
C GLU A 261 -29.10 10.30 -22.25
N ASN A 262 -30.26 10.78 -22.62
CA ASN A 262 -31.54 10.56 -21.90
C ASN A 262 -31.54 10.97 -20.42
N GLU A 263 -30.65 11.89 -20.03
CA GLU A 263 -30.54 12.39 -18.66
C GLU A 263 -31.41 13.63 -18.48
N ASN A 264 -31.95 13.81 -17.29
CA ASN A 264 -32.63 15.05 -16.93
C ASN A 264 -31.60 16.17 -16.65
N LEU A 265 -32.07 17.42 -16.63
CA LEU A 265 -31.18 18.57 -16.48
C LEU A 265 -30.38 18.55 -15.17
N GLN A 266 -30.96 18.02 -14.09
CA GLN A 266 -30.27 17.92 -12.78
C GLN A 266 -29.14 16.90 -12.84
N GLU A 267 -29.34 15.75 -13.47
CA GLU A 267 -28.34 14.72 -13.71
C GLU A 267 -27.18 15.26 -14.57
N ILE A 268 -27.52 16.00 -15.64
CA ILE A 268 -26.53 16.65 -16.51
C ILE A 268 -25.71 17.66 -15.70
N VAL A 269 -26.33 18.49 -14.88
CA VAL A 269 -25.64 19.49 -14.03
C VAL A 269 -24.71 18.79 -13.05
N GLN A 270 -25.18 17.78 -12.33
CA GLN A 270 -24.33 17.01 -11.39
C GLN A 270 -23.12 16.38 -12.10
N LYS A 271 -23.35 15.82 -13.30
CA LYS A 271 -22.30 15.25 -14.13
C LYS A 271 -21.28 16.31 -14.58
N MET A 272 -21.75 17.50 -14.99
CA MET A 272 -20.89 18.63 -15.36
C MET A 272 -20.13 19.20 -14.16
N GLU A 273 -20.79 19.39 -13.02
CA GLU A 273 -20.16 19.84 -11.78
C GLU A 273 -19.01 18.93 -11.38
N ARG A 274 -19.24 17.62 -11.44
CA ARG A 274 -18.23 16.61 -11.13
C ARG A 274 -17.09 16.62 -12.16
N TRP A 275 -17.43 16.72 -13.47
CA TRP A 275 -16.48 16.69 -14.56
C TRP A 275 -15.51 17.87 -14.57
N TYR A 276 -16.03 19.09 -14.30
CA TYR A 276 -15.27 20.32 -14.34
C TYR A 276 -14.80 20.81 -12.96
N GLY A 277 -15.26 20.22 -11.88
CA GLY A 277 -14.96 20.66 -10.52
C GLY A 277 -15.55 22.02 -10.17
N ILE A 278 -16.70 22.35 -10.74
CA ILE A 278 -17.40 23.63 -10.54
C ILE A 278 -18.75 23.42 -9.85
N LYS A 279 -19.37 24.50 -9.37
CA LYS A 279 -20.76 24.50 -8.92
C LYS A 279 -21.62 25.26 -9.90
N ILE A 280 -22.74 24.65 -10.30
CA ILE A 280 -23.68 25.19 -11.27
C ILE A 280 -24.99 25.48 -10.54
N GLN A 281 -25.45 26.72 -10.59
CA GLN A 281 -26.76 27.12 -10.05
C GLN A 281 -27.76 27.24 -11.21
N LEU A 282 -28.85 26.55 -11.09
CA LEU A 282 -29.94 26.64 -12.04
C LEU A 282 -30.92 27.72 -11.57
N HIS A 283 -31.23 28.68 -12.44
CA HIS A 283 -32.25 29.72 -12.20
C HIS A 283 -33.40 29.51 -13.20
N ASP A 284 -34.63 29.66 -12.71
CA ASP A 284 -35.85 29.66 -13.51
C ASP A 284 -36.04 28.44 -14.44
N VAL A 285 -35.62 27.26 -13.96
CA VAL A 285 -35.82 26.02 -14.72
C VAL A 285 -37.18 25.46 -14.41
N PRO A 286 -38.07 25.27 -15.44
CA PRO A 286 -39.34 24.60 -15.23
C PRO A 286 -39.09 23.16 -14.73
N GLU A 287 -39.78 22.78 -13.65
CA GLU A 287 -39.80 21.39 -13.19
C GLU A 287 -40.33 20.51 -14.34
N ASN A 288 -39.52 19.61 -14.89
CA ASN A 288 -39.84 18.66 -15.97
C ASN A 288 -39.58 19.12 -17.43
N LYS A 289 -38.37 19.38 -17.82
CA LYS A 289 -37.95 19.11 -19.21
C LYS A 289 -36.86 18.03 -19.20
N ARG A 290 -37.26 16.83 -19.64
CA ARG A 290 -36.31 15.80 -20.14
C ARG A 290 -35.75 16.23 -21.47
#